data_d9ec5072575afdb7d2516ec39eee7f7d
#
_entry.id   d9ec5072575afdb7d2516ec39eee7f7d
#
_cell.length_a   1.000
_cell.length_b   1.000
_cell.length_c   1.000
_cell.angle_alpha   90.00
_cell.angle_beta   90.00
_cell.angle_gamma   90.00
#
_symmetry.space_group_name_H-M   'P 1'
#
loop_
_entity.id
_entity.type
_entity.pdbx_description
1 polymer ?
#
loop_
_entity_poly.entity_id
_entity_poly.type
_entity_poly.pdbx_seq_one_letter_code
_entity_poly.pdbx_strand_id
1 'polypeptide(L)'
;MQAIMEPIFDVAYLVSVITIGIKMIRRSQGKCRQFTVFGWMAVILGAGDSFHLVPRIIALCTTSFGDYTVPLGIGKWITSVTMTVFYVLIYYVWRERYNITEHKNLTVLVYLLAGIRIALCMMPQNQWTVANPPLSWGIYRNIPFALLG
;
A
#
# COMPACT_ATOMS: atom_id res chain seq x y z
N MET A 1 -15.04 -22.25 -7.31
CA MET A 1 -15.07 -21.80 -5.91
C MET A 1 -14.12 -20.63 -5.63
N GLN A 2 -12.88 -20.61 -6.10
CA GLN A 2 -11.95 -19.48 -5.94
C GLN A 2 -12.50 -18.15 -6.49
N ALA A 3 -13.12 -18.18 -7.68
CA ALA A 3 -13.66 -16.99 -8.35
C ALA A 3 -14.78 -16.25 -7.58
N ILE A 4 -15.39 -16.87 -6.59
CA ILE A 4 -16.46 -16.26 -5.77
C ILE A 4 -15.91 -15.90 -4.39
N MET A 5 -15.04 -16.72 -3.82
CA MET A 5 -14.50 -16.51 -2.47
C MET A 5 -13.51 -15.33 -2.42
N GLU A 6 -12.65 -15.17 -3.44
CA GLU A 6 -11.70 -14.06 -3.49
C GLU A 6 -12.39 -12.69 -3.51
N PRO A 7 -13.36 -12.40 -4.42
CA PRO A 7 -14.04 -11.11 -4.42
C PRO A 7 -14.76 -10.78 -3.10
N ILE A 8 -15.38 -11.78 -2.48
CA ILE A 8 -16.06 -11.58 -1.19
C ILE A 8 -15.06 -11.20 -0.10
N PHE A 9 -13.93 -11.89 -0.06
CA PHE A 9 -12.87 -11.60 0.90
C PHE A 9 -12.26 -10.23 0.68
N ASP A 10 -11.97 -9.85 -0.56
CA ASP A 10 -11.39 -8.56 -0.94
C ASP A 10 -12.33 -7.40 -0.56
N VAL A 11 -13.63 -7.52 -0.84
CA VAL A 11 -14.64 -6.52 -0.46
C VAL A 11 -14.76 -6.42 1.07
N ALA A 12 -14.85 -7.56 1.78
CA ALA A 12 -14.92 -7.59 3.23
C ALA A 12 -13.68 -6.95 3.87
N TYR A 13 -12.50 -7.23 3.33
CA TYR A 13 -11.24 -6.62 3.74
C TYR A 13 -11.27 -5.10 3.57
N LEU A 14 -11.56 -4.59 2.36
CA LEU A 14 -11.59 -3.16 2.07
C LEU A 14 -12.59 -2.41 2.97
N VAL A 15 -13.82 -2.94 3.10
CA VAL A 15 -14.86 -2.34 3.94
C VAL A 15 -14.42 -2.31 5.40
N SER A 16 -13.84 -3.40 5.90
CA SER A 16 -13.38 -3.50 7.29
C SER A 16 -12.26 -2.51 7.58
N VAL A 17 -11.21 -2.49 6.75
CA VAL A 17 -10.03 -1.62 6.93
C VAL A 17 -10.41 -0.15 6.89
N ILE A 18 -11.19 0.26 5.89
CA ILE A 18 -11.62 1.67 5.76
C ILE A 18 -12.56 2.06 6.90
N THR A 19 -13.51 1.20 7.28
CA THR A 19 -14.44 1.49 8.39
C THR A 19 -13.71 1.63 9.72
N ILE A 20 -12.78 0.73 10.02
CA ILE A 20 -11.95 0.80 11.23
C ILE A 20 -11.12 2.07 11.22
N GLY A 21 -10.45 2.40 10.10
CA GLY A 21 -9.65 3.60 9.94
C GLY A 21 -10.46 4.88 10.22
N ILE A 22 -11.63 5.01 9.61
CA ILE A 22 -12.52 6.17 9.82
C ILE A 22 -13.02 6.23 11.28
N LYS A 23 -13.40 5.10 11.87
CA LYS A 23 -13.81 5.05 13.29
C LYS A 23 -12.69 5.49 14.22
N MET A 24 -11.45 5.06 13.96
CA MET A 24 -10.28 5.47 14.75
C MET A 24 -10.04 6.97 14.66
N ILE A 25 -10.09 7.56 13.46
CA ILE A 25 -9.93 9.00 13.26
C ILE A 25 -11.03 9.78 14.01
N ARG A 26 -12.29 9.37 13.85
CA ARG A 26 -13.43 10.05 14.49
C ARG A 26 -13.39 9.94 16.00
N ARG A 27 -13.03 8.77 16.54
CA ARG A 27 -13.01 8.52 17.98
C ARG A 27 -11.83 9.20 18.68
N SER A 28 -10.72 9.38 17.99
CA SER A 28 -9.54 10.04 18.57
C SER A 28 -9.77 11.52 18.82
N GLN A 29 -10.65 12.17 18.04
CA GLN A 29 -10.99 13.61 18.14
C GLN A 29 -9.77 14.51 18.40
N GLY A 30 -8.61 14.15 17.87
CA GLY A 30 -7.35 14.86 18.08
C GLY A 30 -6.69 14.67 19.46
N LYS A 31 -7.31 13.96 20.39
CA LYS A 31 -6.77 13.74 21.75
C LYS A 31 -5.58 12.78 21.79
N CYS A 32 -5.56 11.79 20.89
CA CYS A 32 -4.48 10.83 20.79
C CYS A 32 -3.95 10.78 19.35
N ARG A 33 -2.87 11.51 19.09
CA ARG A 33 -2.23 11.60 17.77
C ARG A 33 -1.92 10.22 17.18
N GLN A 34 -1.48 9.27 18.03
CA GLN A 34 -1.20 7.90 17.62
C GLN A 34 -2.40 7.21 16.96
N PHE A 35 -3.60 7.29 17.55
CA PHE A 35 -4.81 6.69 16.97
C PHE A 35 -5.24 7.39 15.68
N THR A 36 -5.02 8.69 15.58
CA THR A 36 -5.28 9.44 14.35
C THR A 36 -4.37 8.96 13.21
N VAL A 37 -3.07 8.80 13.48
CA VAL A 37 -2.10 8.33 12.49
C VAL A 37 -2.42 6.89 12.06
N PHE A 38 -2.73 5.98 12.99
CA PHE A 38 -3.18 4.63 12.67
C PHE A 38 -4.45 4.61 11.80
N GLY A 39 -5.40 5.49 12.12
CA GLY A 39 -6.62 5.62 11.30
C GLY A 39 -6.30 6.07 9.88
N TRP A 40 -5.44 7.06 9.70
CA TRP A 40 -4.98 7.48 8.37
C TRP A 40 -4.21 6.40 7.64
N MET A 41 -3.35 5.65 8.33
CA MET A 41 -2.66 4.49 7.75
C MET A 41 -3.65 3.48 7.17
N ALA A 42 -4.68 3.12 7.94
CA ALA A 42 -5.69 2.17 7.49
C ALA A 42 -6.47 2.70 6.27
N VAL A 43 -6.86 3.98 6.28
CA VAL A 43 -7.59 4.60 5.16
C VAL A 43 -6.71 4.68 3.90
N ILE A 44 -5.45 5.09 4.02
CA ILE A 44 -4.52 5.18 2.89
C ILE A 44 -4.26 3.78 2.31
N LEU A 45 -4.04 2.78 3.17
CA LEU A 45 -3.84 1.40 2.75
C LEU A 45 -5.06 0.87 2.01
N GLY A 46 -6.25 0.97 2.60
CA GLY A 46 -7.48 0.50 1.97
C GLY A 46 -7.81 1.24 0.67
N ALA A 47 -7.59 2.56 0.62
CA ALA A 47 -7.75 3.34 -0.62
C ALA A 47 -6.75 2.91 -1.70
N GLY A 48 -5.47 2.72 -1.34
CA GLY A 48 -4.43 2.25 -2.27
C GLY A 48 -4.74 0.86 -2.82
N ASP A 49 -5.11 -0.07 -1.95
CA ASP A 49 -5.43 -1.44 -2.33
C ASP A 49 -6.69 -1.51 -3.19
N SER A 50 -7.66 -0.61 -3.01
CA SER A 50 -8.88 -0.56 -3.83
C SER A 50 -8.58 -0.40 -5.32
N PHE A 51 -7.54 0.36 -5.69
CA PHE A 51 -7.12 0.55 -7.09
C PHE A 51 -6.61 -0.74 -7.74
N HIS A 52 -6.14 -1.70 -6.95
CA HIS A 52 -5.72 -3.01 -7.43
C HIS A 52 -6.83 -4.05 -7.29
N LEU A 53 -7.52 -4.08 -6.16
CA LEU A 53 -8.52 -5.09 -5.86
C LEU A 53 -9.80 -4.92 -6.67
N VAL A 54 -10.26 -3.68 -6.91
CA VAL A 54 -11.48 -3.43 -7.70
C VAL A 54 -11.35 -3.93 -9.16
N PRO A 55 -10.29 -3.58 -9.92
CA PRO A 55 -10.09 -4.17 -11.25
C PRO A 55 -9.94 -5.69 -11.22
N ARG A 56 -9.33 -6.25 -10.17
CA ARG A 56 -9.18 -7.69 -10.00
C ARG A 56 -10.54 -8.38 -9.79
N ILE A 57 -11.40 -7.82 -8.94
CA ILE A 57 -12.75 -8.33 -8.71
C ILE A 57 -13.55 -8.31 -10.03
N ILE A 58 -13.50 -7.20 -10.77
CA ILE A 58 -14.18 -7.05 -12.06
C ILE A 58 -13.66 -8.10 -13.05
N ALA A 59 -12.33 -8.28 -13.14
CA ALA A 59 -11.71 -9.27 -14.01
C ALA A 59 -12.11 -10.73 -13.68
N LEU A 60 -12.29 -11.04 -12.38
CA LEU A 60 -12.75 -12.36 -11.93
C LEU A 60 -14.25 -12.60 -12.22
N CYS A 61 -15.05 -11.55 -12.17
CA CYS A 61 -16.49 -11.61 -12.46
C CYS A 61 -16.78 -11.59 -13.96
N THR A 62 -15.84 -11.10 -14.77
CA THR A 62 -15.97 -10.99 -16.23
C THR A 62 -15.00 -11.98 -16.86
N THR A 63 -15.45 -12.80 -17.80
CA THR A 63 -14.68 -13.90 -18.41
C THR A 63 -13.47 -13.46 -19.28
N SER A 64 -13.15 -12.17 -19.35
CA SER A 64 -12.10 -11.58 -20.21
C SER A 64 -10.91 -11.07 -19.40
N PHE A 65 -9.99 -11.93 -19.03
CA PHE A 65 -8.75 -11.53 -18.33
C PHE A 65 -7.80 -10.64 -19.16
N GLY A 66 -7.91 -10.66 -20.48
CA GLY A 66 -7.00 -9.93 -21.38
C GLY A 66 -7.12 -8.40 -21.30
N ASP A 67 -8.33 -7.90 -21.15
CA ASP A 67 -8.63 -6.46 -21.24
C ASP A 67 -8.33 -5.68 -19.93
N TYR A 68 -8.06 -6.38 -18.83
CA TYR A 68 -7.80 -5.76 -17.51
C TYR A 68 -6.32 -5.65 -17.14
N THR A 69 -5.41 -6.01 -18.04
CA THR A 69 -3.95 -5.97 -17.76
C THR A 69 -3.47 -4.57 -17.40
N VAL A 70 -3.94 -3.53 -18.10
CA VAL A 70 -3.57 -2.14 -17.85
C VAL A 70 -4.14 -1.62 -16.51
N PRO A 71 -5.44 -1.76 -16.21
CA PRO A 71 -5.99 -1.36 -14.90
C PRO A 71 -5.32 -2.09 -13.73
N LEU A 72 -5.06 -3.39 -13.86
CA LEU A 72 -4.35 -4.17 -12.85
C LEU A 72 -2.91 -3.69 -12.65
N GLY A 73 -2.21 -3.35 -13.72
CA GLY A 73 -0.85 -2.82 -13.67
C GLY A 73 -0.78 -1.46 -12.96
N ILE A 74 -1.68 -0.54 -13.30
CA ILE A 74 -1.80 0.76 -12.65
C ILE A 74 -2.16 0.58 -11.16
N GLY A 75 -3.08 -0.31 -10.85
CA GLY A 75 -3.44 -0.65 -9.47
C GLY A 75 -2.25 -1.14 -8.66
N LYS A 76 -1.44 -2.07 -9.20
CA LYS A 76 -0.20 -2.55 -8.55
C LYS A 76 0.81 -1.42 -8.32
N TRP A 77 0.93 -0.49 -9.27
CA TRP A 77 1.79 0.67 -9.11
C TRP A 77 1.32 1.58 -7.96
N ILE A 78 0.03 1.94 -7.93
CA ILE A 78 -0.56 2.75 -6.85
C ILE A 78 -0.38 2.05 -5.50
N THR A 79 -0.69 0.76 -5.40
CA THR A 79 -0.49 -0.02 -4.17
C THR A 79 0.98 -0.02 -3.73
N SER A 80 1.94 -0.09 -4.65
CA SER A 80 3.36 -0.03 -4.32
C SER A 80 3.78 1.31 -3.71
N VAL A 81 3.20 2.42 -4.20
CA VAL A 81 3.43 3.76 -3.65
C VAL A 81 2.76 3.91 -2.29
N THR A 82 1.50 3.52 -2.17
CA THR A 82 0.75 3.62 -0.90
C THR A 82 1.35 2.76 0.20
N MET A 83 1.86 1.57 -0.13
CA MET A 83 2.61 0.74 0.80
C MET A 83 3.90 1.43 1.30
N THR A 84 4.59 2.17 0.45
CA THR A 84 5.76 2.94 0.87
C THR A 84 5.37 4.03 1.88
N VAL A 85 4.29 4.76 1.59
CA VAL A 85 3.74 5.78 2.51
C VAL A 85 3.31 5.14 3.82
N PHE A 86 2.66 3.97 3.78
CA PHE A 86 2.25 3.21 4.94
C PHE A 86 3.42 2.88 5.87
N TYR A 87 4.57 2.41 5.33
CA TYR A 87 5.76 2.13 6.13
C TYR A 87 6.40 3.38 6.74
N VAL A 88 6.38 4.50 6.03
CA VAL A 88 6.82 5.80 6.60
C VAL A 88 5.91 6.20 7.77
N LEU A 89 4.60 5.99 7.66
CA LEU A 89 3.67 6.28 8.75
C LEU A 89 3.85 5.33 9.94
N ILE A 90 4.11 4.03 9.71
CA ILE A 90 4.48 3.07 10.78
C ILE A 90 5.71 3.58 11.54
N TYR A 91 6.73 4.03 10.82
CA TYR A 91 7.93 4.58 11.45
C TYR A 91 7.60 5.76 12.39
N TYR A 92 6.70 6.67 11.98
CA TYR A 92 6.26 7.77 12.83
C TYR A 92 5.49 7.30 14.06
N VAL A 93 4.59 6.34 13.90
CA VAL A 93 3.84 5.73 15.01
C VAL A 93 4.80 5.07 16.00
N TRP A 94 5.79 4.34 15.49
CA TRP A 94 6.82 3.70 16.32
C TRP A 94 7.61 4.74 17.11
N ARG A 95 8.05 5.82 16.47
CA ARG A 95 8.74 6.92 17.14
C ARG A 95 7.90 7.56 18.26
N GLU A 96 6.63 7.82 17.99
CA GLU A 96 5.72 8.39 19.01
C GLU A 96 5.47 7.40 20.15
N ARG A 97 5.33 6.12 19.85
CA ARG A 97 5.08 5.10 20.87
C ARG A 97 6.22 4.98 21.88
N TYR A 98 7.46 5.08 21.41
CA TYR A 98 8.64 4.90 22.23
C TYR A 98 9.34 6.22 22.61
N ASN A 99 8.74 7.38 22.32
CA ASN A 99 9.30 8.71 22.59
C ASN A 99 10.73 8.89 22.07
N ILE A 100 11.04 8.35 20.90
CA ILE A 100 12.37 8.39 20.30
C ILE A 100 12.56 9.74 19.59
N THR A 101 13.33 10.64 20.19
CA THR A 101 13.57 11.98 19.65
C THR A 101 14.92 12.13 18.94
N GLU A 102 15.92 11.28 19.25
CA GLU A 102 17.31 11.56 18.90
C GLU A 102 17.85 10.87 17.63
N HIS A 103 17.13 9.93 17.03
CA HIS A 103 17.65 9.15 15.87
C HIS A 103 17.40 9.86 14.53
N LYS A 104 18.04 11.02 14.29
CA LYS A 104 17.97 11.73 13.00
C LYS A 104 18.47 10.87 11.83
N ASN A 105 19.53 10.09 12.06
CA ASN A 105 20.11 9.21 11.04
C ASN A 105 19.12 8.14 10.57
N LEU A 106 18.34 7.58 11.49
CA LEU A 106 17.31 6.59 11.16
C LEU A 106 16.18 7.23 10.32
N THR A 107 15.79 8.45 10.67
CA THR A 107 14.79 9.20 9.90
C THR A 107 15.26 9.43 8.47
N VAL A 108 16.51 9.88 8.30
CA VAL A 108 17.10 10.10 6.98
C VAL A 108 17.16 8.78 6.19
N LEU A 109 17.55 7.67 6.84
CA LEU A 109 17.59 6.35 6.21
C LEU A 109 16.21 5.91 5.71
N VAL A 110 15.16 6.06 6.53
CA VAL A 110 13.79 5.71 6.16
C VAL A 110 13.31 6.53 4.95
N TYR A 111 13.54 7.84 4.95
CA TYR A 111 13.18 8.68 3.81
C TYR A 111 13.99 8.37 2.56
N LEU A 112 15.27 8.06 2.70
CA LEU A 112 16.14 7.67 1.60
C LEU A 112 15.66 6.36 0.97
N LEU A 113 15.37 5.34 1.78
CA LEU A 113 14.85 4.06 1.30
C LEU A 113 13.48 4.22 0.65
N ALA A 114 12.59 5.02 1.25
CA ALA A 114 11.28 5.32 0.67
C ALA A 114 11.40 6.05 -0.67
N GLY A 115 12.30 7.04 -0.76
CA GLY A 115 12.57 7.78 -1.99
C GLY A 115 13.16 6.89 -3.09
N ILE A 116 14.14 6.04 -2.77
CA ILE A 116 14.72 5.07 -3.71
C ILE A 116 13.63 4.12 -4.22
N ARG A 117 12.77 3.61 -3.33
CA ARG A 117 11.69 2.73 -3.73
C ARG A 117 10.69 3.39 -4.66
N ILE A 118 10.24 4.61 -4.35
CA ILE A 118 9.34 5.36 -5.21
C ILE A 118 9.98 5.62 -6.57
N ALA A 119 11.27 6.03 -6.60
CA ALA A 119 12.01 6.23 -7.84
C ALA A 119 12.07 4.95 -8.68
N LEU A 120 12.38 3.80 -8.05
CA LEU A 120 12.37 2.50 -8.73
C LEU A 120 10.98 2.12 -9.25
N CYS A 121 9.91 2.42 -8.51
CA CYS A 121 8.53 2.19 -8.96
C CYS A 121 8.12 3.08 -10.13
N MET A 122 8.70 4.28 -10.25
CA MET A 122 8.45 5.21 -11.36
C MET A 122 9.20 4.85 -12.64
N MET A 123 10.17 3.94 -12.59
CA MET A 123 10.95 3.53 -13.74
C MET A 123 10.10 2.80 -14.78
N PRO A 124 10.16 3.19 -16.08
CA PRO A 124 9.38 2.55 -17.15
C PRO A 124 9.75 1.07 -17.37
N GLN A 125 10.96 0.66 -16.95
CA GLN A 125 11.42 -0.73 -17.04
C GLN A 125 10.61 -1.71 -16.20
N ASN A 126 9.81 -1.22 -15.24
CA ASN A 126 8.88 -2.09 -14.47
C ASN A 126 7.77 -2.68 -15.32
N GLN A 127 7.45 -2.08 -16.47
CA GLN A 127 6.43 -2.57 -17.41
C GLN A 127 5.13 -2.96 -16.72
N TRP A 128 4.60 -2.07 -15.87
CA TRP A 128 3.41 -2.33 -15.06
C TRP A 128 2.18 -2.77 -15.85
N THR A 129 2.08 -2.33 -17.10
CA THR A 129 0.94 -2.59 -17.98
C THR A 129 1.10 -3.83 -18.86
N VAL A 130 2.16 -4.61 -18.67
CA VAL A 130 2.41 -5.84 -19.41
C VAL A 130 2.02 -7.06 -18.57
N ALA A 131 1.47 -8.08 -19.22
CA ALA A 131 1.00 -9.30 -18.55
C ALA A 131 2.12 -10.04 -17.79
N ASN A 132 3.33 -10.03 -18.33
CA ASN A 132 4.51 -10.65 -17.75
C ASN A 132 5.63 -9.62 -17.55
N PRO A 133 5.59 -8.80 -16.47
CA PRO A 133 6.64 -7.84 -16.17
C PRO A 133 7.95 -8.55 -15.81
N PRO A 134 9.12 -7.93 -16.08
CA PRO A 134 10.42 -8.55 -15.79
C PRO A 134 10.60 -8.79 -14.29
N LEU A 135 10.90 -10.03 -13.92
CA LEU A 135 11.06 -10.45 -12.52
C LEU A 135 12.19 -9.70 -11.81
N SER A 136 13.27 -9.38 -12.53
CA SER A 136 14.44 -8.66 -12.00
C SER A 136 14.07 -7.31 -11.42
N TRP A 137 13.26 -6.52 -12.12
CA TRP A 137 12.77 -5.22 -11.65
C TRP A 137 11.80 -5.36 -10.47
N GLY A 138 11.02 -6.45 -10.44
CA GLY A 138 10.22 -6.81 -9.27
C GLY A 138 11.07 -7.03 -8.02
N ILE A 139 12.21 -7.69 -8.16
CA ILE A 139 13.16 -7.91 -7.06
C ILE A 139 13.81 -6.60 -6.65
N TYR A 140 14.38 -5.82 -7.59
CA TYR A 140 15.09 -4.57 -7.29
C TYR A 140 14.24 -3.56 -6.51
N ARG A 141 12.97 -3.36 -6.89
CA ARG A 141 12.08 -2.45 -6.16
C ARG A 141 11.66 -2.95 -4.78
N ASN A 142 11.71 -4.27 -4.55
CA ASN A 142 11.33 -4.86 -3.27
C ASN A 142 12.49 -4.94 -2.26
N ILE A 143 13.75 -4.79 -2.69
CA ILE A 143 14.90 -4.71 -1.77
C ILE A 143 14.76 -3.54 -0.79
N PRO A 144 14.56 -2.26 -1.22
CA PRO A 144 14.33 -1.16 -0.28
C PRO A 144 13.09 -1.36 0.59
N PHE A 145 12.08 -2.05 0.07
CA PHE A 145 10.87 -2.36 0.82
C PHE A 145 11.10 -3.35 1.95
N ALA A 146 11.87 -4.40 1.70
CA ALA A 146 12.25 -5.36 2.72
C ALA A 146 13.14 -4.75 3.81
N LEU A 147 13.94 -3.73 3.44
CA LEU A 147 14.78 -2.99 4.39
C LEU A 147 13.97 -1.95 5.21
N LEU A 148 12.83 -1.49 4.70
CA LEU A 148 11.92 -0.59 5.42
C LEU A 148 11.08 -1.32 6.48
N GLY A 149 10.70 -2.59 6.23
CA GLY A 149 9.87 -3.40 7.13
C GLY A 149 10.68 -4.20 8.11
#